data_9cccc4de93e904e81953df5f7ae03de7
#
_entry.id   9cccc4de93e904e81953df5f7ae03de7
#
_cell.length_a   1.000
_cell.length_b   1.000
_cell.length_c   1.000
_cell.angle_alpha   90.00
_cell.angle_beta   90.00
_cell.angle_gamma   90.00
#
_symmetry.space_group_name_H-M   'P 1'
#
loop_
_entity.id
_entity.type
_entity.pdbx_description
1 polymer ?
#
loop_
_entity_poly.entity_id
_entity_poly.type
_entity_poly.pdbx_seq_one_letter_code
_entity_poly.pdbx_strand_id
1 'polypeptide(L)'
;MDFYNFAACGQKPMMRQMMRQIMILAAVMAVVSCDRTDYVEPFERRIKDYDGTFLFKGLECKVCSEIDLNGDGVKTDDMMAEFRALDKNSSYLESSKVVSIPSLFSNVNTALIRIPVQRGFIEDGDGTESWAWLGFAEDEIVYEFDNHNNVSYYLPAEFRASNDPLSHYESVEVQFKDGQVRYRVNATFYDFARKDYVTCPVTFIFERE
;
A
#
# COMPACT_ATOMS: atom_id res chain seq x y z
N MET A 1 -76.72 -27.71 -51.46
CA MET A 1 -75.46 -26.94 -51.80
C MET A 1 -74.91 -26.44 -50.50
N ASP A 2 -73.90 -27.19 -50.07
CA ASP A 2 -73.35 -27.02 -48.72
C ASP A 2 -72.14 -26.06 -48.77
N PHE A 3 -72.12 -25.08 -47.88
CA PHE A 3 -71.03 -24.18 -47.71
C PHE A 3 -70.25 -24.56 -46.47
N TYR A 4 -68.98 -24.78 -46.71
CA TYR A 4 -67.93 -25.15 -45.77
C TYR A 4 -67.74 -24.13 -44.64
N ASN A 5 -67.90 -24.59 -43.44
CA ASN A 5 -67.39 -23.89 -42.24
C ASN A 5 -65.92 -24.30 -41.99
N PHE A 6 -65.00 -23.41 -42.28
CA PHE A 6 -63.64 -23.59 -41.88
C PHE A 6 -63.48 -23.13 -40.42
N ALA A 7 -63.33 -24.09 -39.54
CA ALA A 7 -63.00 -23.84 -38.16
C ALA A 7 -61.58 -23.30 -37.98
N ALA A 8 -61.47 -22.08 -37.52
CA ALA A 8 -60.25 -21.53 -37.00
C ALA A 8 -59.95 -22.16 -35.64
N CYS A 9 -59.28 -23.28 -35.65
CA CYS A 9 -58.81 -23.99 -34.44
C CYS A 9 -57.31 -24.01 -34.34
N GLY A 10 -56.79 -23.55 -33.24
CA GLY A 10 -55.55 -24.09 -32.71
C GLY A 10 -54.31 -23.20 -32.60
N GLN A 11 -54.32 -21.90 -32.96
CA GLN A 11 -53.08 -21.09 -32.85
C GLN A 11 -52.93 -20.24 -31.60
N LYS A 12 -54.00 -20.02 -30.81
CA LYS A 12 -53.96 -19.17 -29.63
C LYS A 12 -53.18 -19.70 -28.42
N PRO A 13 -53.13 -21.00 -28.10
CA PRO A 13 -52.42 -21.48 -26.93
C PRO A 13 -50.88 -21.48 -27.09
N MET A 14 -50.41 -21.79 -28.29
CA MET A 14 -48.98 -21.89 -28.57
C MET A 14 -48.29 -20.51 -28.54
N MET A 15 -48.92 -19.48 -29.07
CA MET A 15 -48.39 -18.11 -29.05
C MET A 15 -48.39 -17.52 -27.63
N ARG A 16 -49.38 -17.86 -26.78
CA ARG A 16 -49.36 -17.47 -25.36
C ARG A 16 -48.28 -18.18 -24.56
N GLN A 17 -47.95 -19.40 -24.89
CA GLN A 17 -46.91 -20.16 -24.23
C GLN A 17 -45.50 -19.64 -24.63
N MET A 18 -45.30 -19.33 -25.91
CA MET A 18 -44.10 -18.68 -26.41
C MET A 18 -43.87 -17.27 -25.78
N MET A 19 -44.92 -16.45 -25.69
CA MET A 19 -44.80 -15.15 -25.04
C MET A 19 -44.50 -15.25 -23.54
N ARG A 20 -45.04 -16.24 -22.84
CA ARG A 20 -44.63 -16.50 -21.44
C ARG A 20 -43.19 -16.92 -21.29
N GLN A 21 -42.67 -17.77 -22.18
CA GLN A 21 -41.28 -18.19 -22.15
C GLN A 21 -40.34 -17.02 -22.45
N ILE A 22 -40.69 -16.16 -23.40
CA ILE A 22 -39.89 -14.95 -23.73
C ILE A 22 -39.89 -13.96 -22.55
N MET A 23 -41.04 -13.77 -21.87
CA MET A 23 -41.08 -12.90 -20.68
C MET A 23 -40.29 -13.47 -19.50
N ILE A 24 -40.30 -14.77 -19.29
CA ILE A 24 -39.49 -15.42 -18.25
C ILE A 24 -38.00 -15.29 -18.58
N LEU A 25 -37.61 -15.48 -19.86
CA LEU A 25 -36.19 -15.31 -20.29
C LEU A 25 -35.75 -13.86 -20.14
N ALA A 26 -36.57 -12.89 -20.48
CA ALA A 26 -36.28 -11.46 -20.31
C ALA A 26 -36.18 -11.06 -18.82
N ALA A 27 -37.02 -11.63 -17.96
CA ALA A 27 -36.99 -11.40 -16.51
C ALA A 27 -35.71 -12.01 -15.88
N VAL A 28 -35.29 -13.20 -16.33
CA VAL A 28 -34.04 -13.84 -15.87
C VAL A 28 -32.80 -13.06 -16.36
N MET A 29 -32.81 -12.54 -17.60
CA MET A 29 -31.75 -11.70 -18.11
C MET A 29 -31.66 -10.34 -17.40
N ALA A 30 -32.79 -9.76 -16.99
CA ALA A 30 -32.81 -8.52 -16.22
C ALA A 30 -32.24 -8.70 -14.79
N VAL A 31 -32.51 -9.86 -14.15
CA VAL A 31 -31.95 -10.16 -12.81
C VAL A 31 -30.46 -10.43 -12.87
N VAL A 32 -29.96 -11.07 -13.94
CA VAL A 32 -28.51 -11.33 -14.10
C VAL A 32 -27.74 -10.07 -14.50
N SER A 33 -28.39 -9.08 -15.12
CA SER A 33 -27.72 -7.81 -15.46
C SER A 33 -27.69 -6.82 -14.29
N CYS A 34 -28.61 -6.90 -13.31
CA CYS A 34 -28.58 -6.06 -12.12
C CYS A 34 -27.43 -6.42 -11.14
N ASP A 35 -27.03 -7.69 -11.11
CA ASP A 35 -25.95 -8.13 -10.21
C ASP A 35 -24.54 -7.72 -10.69
N ARG A 36 -24.38 -7.32 -11.97
CA ARG A 36 -23.10 -6.93 -12.52
C ARG A 36 -22.75 -5.45 -12.37
N THR A 37 -23.74 -4.59 -12.21
CA THR A 37 -23.51 -3.14 -12.14
C THR A 37 -23.14 -2.68 -10.72
N ASP A 38 -23.59 -3.38 -9.69
CA ASP A 38 -23.28 -3.02 -8.30
C ASP A 38 -21.88 -3.47 -7.85
N TYR A 39 -21.23 -4.39 -8.58
CA TYR A 39 -19.93 -4.94 -8.22
C TYR A 39 -18.74 -4.14 -8.76
N VAL A 40 -18.92 -3.35 -9.81
CA VAL A 40 -17.84 -2.60 -10.47
C VAL A 40 -17.54 -1.29 -9.74
N GLU A 41 -18.55 -0.57 -9.26
CA GLU A 41 -18.36 0.70 -8.56
C GLU A 41 -17.58 0.61 -7.22
N PRO A 42 -17.85 -0.35 -6.32
CA PRO A 42 -17.03 -0.49 -5.11
C PRO A 42 -15.59 -0.88 -5.38
N PHE A 43 -15.33 -1.69 -6.40
CA PHE A 43 -13.99 -2.14 -6.76
C PHE A 43 -13.15 -1.00 -7.37
N GLU A 44 -13.71 -0.24 -8.31
CA GLU A 44 -13.03 0.92 -8.92
C GLU A 44 -12.78 2.03 -7.90
N ARG A 45 -13.69 2.28 -6.95
CA ARG A 45 -13.48 3.24 -5.87
C ARG A 45 -12.33 2.83 -4.95
N ARG A 46 -12.18 1.55 -4.66
CA ARG A 46 -11.13 1.04 -3.79
C ARG A 46 -9.77 1.01 -4.45
N ILE A 47 -9.71 0.64 -5.72
CA ILE A 47 -8.48 0.75 -6.50
C ILE A 47 -7.91 2.16 -6.41
N LYS A 48 -8.77 3.19 -6.44
CA LYS A 48 -8.34 4.59 -6.29
C LYS A 48 -7.62 4.89 -4.99
N ASP A 49 -7.94 4.21 -3.90
CA ASP A 49 -7.26 4.41 -2.62
C ASP A 49 -5.84 3.85 -2.63
N TYR A 50 -5.58 2.88 -3.50
CA TYR A 50 -4.29 2.20 -3.63
C TYR A 50 -3.47 2.67 -4.84
N ASP A 51 -4.08 3.33 -5.82
CA ASP A 51 -3.41 3.78 -7.03
C ASP A 51 -2.70 5.11 -6.83
N GLY A 52 -1.49 5.23 -7.36
CA GLY A 52 -0.76 6.48 -7.46
C GLY A 52 0.62 6.48 -6.83
N THR A 53 1.19 7.67 -6.82
CA THR A 53 2.44 8.00 -6.13
C THR A 53 2.11 8.73 -4.84
N PHE A 54 2.73 8.30 -3.75
CA PHE A 54 2.59 8.89 -2.43
C PHE A 54 3.96 9.39 -2.01
N LEU A 55 4.08 10.67 -1.74
CA LEU A 55 5.33 11.33 -1.38
C LEU A 55 5.51 11.34 0.13
N PHE A 56 6.74 11.19 0.58
CA PHE A 56 7.10 11.23 1.99
C PHE A 56 6.72 12.58 2.62
N LYS A 57 6.06 12.52 3.78
CA LYS A 57 5.65 13.71 4.56
C LYS A 57 6.28 13.76 5.93
N GLY A 58 6.58 12.62 6.50
CA GLY A 58 7.16 12.58 7.83
C GLY A 58 7.24 11.18 8.39
N LEU A 59 7.70 11.12 9.62
CA LEU A 59 7.76 9.89 10.39
C LEU A 59 7.29 10.11 11.83
N GLU A 60 6.81 9.05 12.43
CA GLU A 60 6.44 8.98 13.85
C GLU A 60 7.24 7.87 14.52
N CYS A 61 7.83 8.17 15.66
CA CYS A 61 8.44 7.19 16.53
C CYS A 61 7.97 7.43 17.97
N LYS A 62 7.02 6.59 18.42
CA LYS A 62 6.39 6.77 19.75
C LYS A 62 7.17 6.15 20.91
N VAL A 63 8.18 5.35 20.62
CA VAL A 63 8.88 4.51 21.63
C VAL A 63 10.35 4.88 21.76
N CYS A 64 10.89 5.63 20.81
CA CYS A 64 12.28 6.09 20.91
C CYS A 64 12.36 7.14 22.02
N SER A 65 13.17 6.85 23.03
CA SER A 65 13.71 7.87 23.92
C SER A 65 14.55 8.84 23.09
N GLU A 66 14.82 10.01 23.65
CA GLU A 66 15.78 10.96 23.05
C GLU A 66 17.00 10.25 22.47
N ILE A 67 17.28 10.52 21.19
CA ILE A 67 18.32 9.88 20.38
C ILE A 67 19.13 10.96 19.64
N ASP A 68 20.39 10.69 19.39
CA ASP A 68 21.29 11.51 18.56
C ASP A 68 21.71 10.66 17.35
N LEU A 69 21.05 10.87 16.21
CA LEU A 69 21.33 10.13 14.97
C LEU A 69 22.34 10.83 14.07
N ASN A 70 22.47 12.15 14.22
CA ASN A 70 23.29 12.97 13.35
C ASN A 70 24.68 13.25 13.93
N GLY A 71 24.92 12.88 15.20
CA GLY A 71 26.22 13.03 15.87
C GLY A 71 26.54 14.45 16.31
N ASP A 72 25.54 15.34 16.44
CA ASP A 72 25.78 16.73 16.86
C ASP A 72 25.84 16.91 18.40
N GLY A 73 25.64 15.83 19.13
CA GLY A 73 25.65 15.78 20.59
C GLY A 73 24.33 16.23 21.23
N VAL A 74 23.30 16.56 20.45
CA VAL A 74 21.97 16.94 20.93
C VAL A 74 21.03 15.75 20.83
N LYS A 75 20.51 15.31 21.96
CA LYS A 75 19.47 14.27 21.99
C LYS A 75 18.09 14.88 21.80
N THR A 76 17.29 14.28 20.95
CA THR A 76 15.91 14.72 20.72
C THR A 76 14.96 13.52 20.56
N ASP A 77 13.69 13.72 20.83
CA ASP A 77 12.60 12.83 20.49
C ASP A 77 11.99 13.15 19.09
N ASP A 78 12.40 14.29 18.50
CA ASP A 78 12.04 14.66 17.13
C ASP A 78 12.95 13.93 16.12
N MET A 79 12.60 12.69 15.84
CA MET A 79 13.32 11.88 14.86
C MET A 79 13.31 12.48 13.45
N MET A 80 12.30 13.29 13.13
CA MET A 80 12.24 13.97 11.83
C MET A 80 13.30 15.09 11.74
N ALA A 81 13.61 15.77 12.85
CA ALA A 81 14.71 16.75 12.91
C ALA A 81 16.05 16.06 12.69
N GLU A 82 16.27 14.91 13.30
CA GLU A 82 17.47 14.09 13.10
C GLU A 82 17.65 13.67 11.64
N PHE A 83 16.58 13.16 11.01
CA PHE A 83 16.64 12.77 9.61
C PHE A 83 16.89 13.95 8.67
N ARG A 84 16.32 15.13 8.94
CA ARG A 84 16.63 16.35 8.18
C ARG A 84 18.07 16.78 8.34
N ALA A 85 18.63 16.63 9.53
CA ALA A 85 20.03 16.94 9.78
C ALA A 85 20.99 16.01 9.02
N LEU A 86 20.62 14.73 8.88
CA LEU A 86 21.36 13.75 8.06
C LEU A 86 21.23 13.98 6.55
N ASP A 87 20.13 14.62 6.09
CA ASP A 87 19.84 14.84 4.67
C ASP A 87 20.33 16.19 4.12
N LYS A 88 21.16 16.92 4.85
CA LYS A 88 21.58 18.30 4.54
C LYS A 88 22.08 18.53 3.10
N ASN A 89 22.68 17.53 2.47
CA ASN A 89 23.29 17.64 1.14
C ASN A 89 22.75 16.60 0.15
N SER A 90 21.64 15.97 0.46
CA SER A 90 21.03 14.92 -0.33
C SER A 90 19.52 15.15 -0.40
N SER A 91 18.86 14.52 -1.32
CA SER A 91 17.40 14.62 -1.48
C SER A 91 16.72 13.28 -1.12
N TYR A 92 17.27 12.54 -0.16
CA TYR A 92 16.73 11.24 0.20
C TYR A 92 15.31 11.33 0.78
N LEU A 93 15.04 12.33 1.62
CA LEU A 93 13.69 12.56 2.15
C LEU A 93 12.70 12.90 1.04
N GLU A 94 13.05 13.82 0.14
CA GLU A 94 12.21 14.22 -0.99
C GLU A 94 12.01 13.09 -2.01
N SER A 95 13.00 12.21 -2.17
CA SER A 95 12.95 11.08 -3.09
C SER A 95 12.28 9.84 -2.51
N SER A 96 11.98 9.85 -1.21
CA SER A 96 11.26 8.77 -0.54
C SER A 96 9.79 8.77 -0.94
N LYS A 97 9.27 7.62 -1.34
CA LYS A 97 7.92 7.52 -1.89
C LYS A 97 7.37 6.10 -1.85
N VAL A 98 6.07 6.01 -2.02
CA VAL A 98 5.37 4.76 -2.37
C VAL A 98 4.82 4.91 -3.78
N VAL A 99 5.01 3.90 -4.60
CA VAL A 99 4.42 3.81 -5.94
C VAL A 99 3.59 2.55 -6.01
N SER A 100 2.30 2.70 -6.23
CA SER A 100 1.36 1.59 -6.35
C SER A 100 0.52 1.75 -7.61
N ILE A 101 0.48 0.70 -8.42
CA ILE A 101 -0.28 0.64 -9.67
C ILE A 101 -1.10 -0.64 -9.65
N PRO A 102 -2.28 -0.61 -9.04
CA PRO A 102 -3.13 -1.79 -8.95
C PRO A 102 -3.65 -2.21 -10.32
N SER A 103 -3.68 -3.51 -10.56
CA SER A 103 -4.19 -4.09 -11.79
C SER A 103 -5.71 -4.19 -11.74
N LEU A 104 -6.39 -3.79 -12.80
CA LEU A 104 -7.82 -4.02 -13.00
C LEU A 104 -8.15 -5.50 -13.32
N PHE A 105 -7.14 -6.29 -13.67
CA PHE A 105 -7.29 -7.66 -14.15
C PHE A 105 -6.74 -8.72 -13.20
N SER A 106 -6.16 -8.29 -12.07
CA SER A 106 -5.56 -9.17 -11.08
C SER A 106 -5.98 -8.76 -9.68
N ASN A 107 -6.30 -9.72 -8.86
CA ASN A 107 -6.53 -9.48 -7.43
C ASN A 107 -5.21 -9.26 -6.67
N VAL A 108 -4.09 -9.74 -7.22
CA VAL A 108 -2.75 -9.59 -6.64
C VAL A 108 -2.07 -8.40 -7.26
N ASN A 109 -1.60 -7.50 -6.43
CA ASN A 109 -1.00 -6.22 -6.81
C ASN A 109 0.27 -5.98 -6.00
N THR A 110 1.10 -5.06 -6.46
CA THR A 110 2.35 -4.68 -5.78
C THR A 110 2.43 -3.18 -5.56
N ALA A 111 3.11 -2.79 -4.48
CA ALA A 111 3.53 -1.43 -4.23
C ALA A 111 5.02 -1.41 -3.88
N LEU A 112 5.78 -0.54 -4.54
CA LEU A 112 7.18 -0.28 -4.18
C LEU A 112 7.21 0.82 -3.14
N ILE A 113 7.84 0.55 -2.01
CA ILE A 113 8.04 1.51 -0.93
C ILE A 113 9.53 1.80 -0.81
N ARG A 114 9.86 3.08 -0.89
CA ARG A 114 11.21 3.59 -0.66
C ARG A 114 11.19 4.46 0.57
N ILE A 115 11.92 4.04 1.63
CA ILE A 115 12.04 4.75 2.90
C ILE A 115 13.45 5.29 3.10
N PRO A 116 13.61 6.45 3.79
CA PRO A 116 14.91 6.94 4.20
C PRO A 116 15.37 6.15 5.42
N VAL A 117 16.64 5.75 5.44
CA VAL A 117 17.24 5.04 6.56
C VAL A 117 18.66 5.56 6.80
N GLN A 118 19.11 5.50 8.03
CA GLN A 118 20.54 5.71 8.34
C GLN A 118 21.35 4.57 7.73
N ARG A 119 22.36 4.87 6.93
CA ARG A 119 23.11 3.86 6.16
C ARG A 119 24.49 3.53 6.69
N GLY A 120 24.99 4.30 7.56
CA GLY A 120 26.28 4.04 8.16
C GLY A 120 26.70 5.14 9.11
N PHE A 121 27.73 4.87 9.85
CA PHE A 121 28.51 5.86 10.53
C PHE A 121 29.98 5.54 10.29
N ILE A 122 30.79 6.58 10.29
CA ILE A 122 32.28 6.47 10.20
C ILE A 122 32.83 7.11 11.45
N GLU A 123 33.74 6.39 12.07
CA GLU A 123 34.54 6.86 13.15
C GLU A 123 35.94 7.05 12.60
N ASP A 124 36.52 8.25 12.76
CA ASP A 124 37.90 8.50 12.36
C ASP A 124 38.84 7.56 13.11
N GLY A 125 39.93 7.22 12.47
CA GLY A 125 40.90 6.24 13.00
C GLY A 125 41.50 6.59 14.35
N ASP A 126 41.35 7.84 14.81
CA ASP A 126 41.70 8.33 16.14
C ASP A 126 40.49 8.47 17.08
N GLY A 127 39.25 8.17 16.58
CA GLY A 127 38.00 8.24 17.36
C GLY A 127 37.54 9.66 17.68
N THR A 128 38.05 10.66 16.99
CA THR A 128 37.76 12.08 17.29
C THR A 128 36.51 12.58 16.56
N GLU A 129 36.19 12.04 15.39
CA GLU A 129 35.04 12.42 14.61
C GLU A 129 34.22 11.20 14.21
N SER A 130 32.92 11.29 14.35
CA SER A 130 31.98 10.29 13.88
C SER A 130 30.87 10.98 13.08
N TRP A 131 30.44 10.36 12.00
CA TRP A 131 29.38 10.92 11.16
C TRP A 131 28.52 9.83 10.50
N ALA A 132 27.32 10.20 10.19
CA ALA A 132 26.36 9.33 9.55
C ALA A 132 25.72 10.00 8.34
N TRP A 133 25.07 9.21 7.50
CA TRP A 133 24.33 9.69 6.33
C TRP A 133 23.04 8.90 6.12
N LEU A 134 22.11 9.49 5.38
CA LEU A 134 20.94 8.81 4.91
C LEU A 134 21.20 8.05 3.61
N GLY A 135 20.42 7.00 3.41
CA GLY A 135 20.26 6.28 2.18
C GLY A 135 18.83 5.79 2.05
N PHE A 136 18.57 4.89 1.11
CA PHE A 136 17.26 4.26 0.94
C PHE A 136 17.26 2.82 1.39
N ALA A 137 16.13 2.39 1.93
CA ALA A 137 15.68 1.00 1.87
C ALA A 137 14.45 0.92 0.96
N GLU A 138 14.36 -0.14 0.19
CA GLU A 138 13.26 -0.39 -0.73
C GLU A 138 12.61 -1.74 -0.43
N ASP A 139 11.29 -1.74 -0.32
CA ASP A 139 10.48 -2.93 -0.14
C ASP A 139 9.46 -3.05 -1.26
N GLU A 140 9.13 -4.28 -1.61
CA GLU A 140 8.00 -4.62 -2.45
C GLU A 140 6.91 -5.24 -1.59
N ILE A 141 5.79 -4.55 -1.47
CA ILE A 141 4.62 -5.02 -0.74
C ILE A 141 3.66 -5.62 -1.74
N VAL A 142 3.34 -6.90 -1.55
CA VAL A 142 2.28 -7.57 -2.29
C VAL A 142 0.98 -7.43 -1.51
N TYR A 143 -0.10 -7.05 -2.16
CA TYR A 143 -1.43 -7.00 -1.57
C TYR A 143 -2.47 -7.63 -2.47
N GLU A 144 -3.50 -8.21 -1.87
CA GLU A 144 -4.55 -8.94 -2.56
C GLU A 144 -5.93 -8.48 -2.09
N PHE A 145 -6.86 -8.30 -3.05
CA PHE A 145 -8.27 -8.05 -2.77
C PHE A 145 -9.03 -9.37 -2.80
N ASP A 146 -9.78 -9.66 -1.75
CA ASP A 146 -10.73 -10.78 -1.74
C ASP A 146 -12.04 -10.41 -2.48
N ASN A 147 -12.93 -11.40 -2.64
CA ASN A 147 -14.21 -11.23 -3.29
C ASN A 147 -15.18 -10.25 -2.55
N HIS A 148 -14.85 -9.89 -1.31
CA HIS A 148 -15.59 -8.92 -0.49
C HIS A 148 -14.83 -7.59 -0.42
N ASN A 149 -13.75 -7.49 -1.21
CA ASN A 149 -12.86 -6.33 -1.26
C ASN A 149 -12.11 -6.05 0.06
N ASN A 150 -11.91 -7.02 0.94
CA ASN A 150 -10.93 -6.88 2.00
C ASN A 150 -9.55 -7.01 1.42
N VAL A 151 -8.59 -6.32 2.04
CA VAL A 151 -7.20 -6.33 1.59
C VAL A 151 -6.35 -7.14 2.56
N SER A 152 -5.60 -8.06 2.00
CA SER A 152 -4.54 -8.79 2.69
C SER A 152 -3.19 -8.31 2.17
N TYR A 153 -2.23 -8.13 3.08
CA TYR A 153 -0.88 -7.70 2.75
C TYR A 153 0.10 -8.83 3.01
N TYR A 154 1.05 -8.98 2.08
CA TYR A 154 2.20 -9.85 2.22
C TYR A 154 3.43 -8.95 2.34
N LEU A 155 3.86 -8.72 3.56
CA LEU A 155 5.03 -7.91 3.85
C LEU A 155 6.29 -8.77 3.79
N PRO A 156 7.41 -8.24 3.30
CA PRO A 156 8.69 -8.88 3.50
C PRO A 156 8.95 -8.97 5.02
N ALA A 157 9.27 -10.16 5.51
CA ALA A 157 9.43 -10.39 6.94
C ALA A 157 10.64 -9.64 7.50
N GLU A 158 11.71 -9.58 6.71
CA GLU A 158 12.98 -9.01 7.15
C GLU A 158 13.82 -8.60 5.93
N PHE A 159 14.42 -7.43 5.97
CA PHE A 159 15.45 -7.02 5.03
C PHE A 159 16.83 -7.11 5.68
N ARG A 160 17.71 -7.91 5.10
CA ARG A 160 19.11 -8.07 5.52
C ARG A 160 20.03 -7.85 4.33
N ALA A 161 20.42 -6.59 4.10
CA ALA A 161 21.30 -6.24 2.98
C ALA A 161 22.76 -6.66 3.20
N SER A 162 23.18 -6.77 4.46
CA SER A 162 24.56 -7.08 4.85
C SER A 162 24.65 -7.46 6.34
N ASN A 163 25.87 -7.71 6.83
CA ASN A 163 26.12 -7.86 8.27
C ASN A 163 26.09 -6.51 9.03
N ASP A 164 25.84 -5.40 8.34
CA ASP A 164 25.69 -4.09 8.92
C ASP A 164 24.34 -3.97 9.65
N PRO A 165 24.34 -3.73 10.96
CA PRO A 165 23.08 -3.57 11.73
C PRO A 165 22.16 -2.50 11.18
N LEU A 166 22.70 -1.41 10.61
CA LEU A 166 21.92 -0.31 10.02
C LEU A 166 21.18 -0.69 8.75
N SER A 167 21.51 -1.84 8.16
CA SER A 167 20.80 -2.38 7.01
C SER A 167 19.67 -3.34 7.40
N HIS A 168 19.46 -3.56 8.70
CA HIS A 168 18.41 -4.42 9.19
C HIS A 168 17.18 -3.63 9.54
N TYR A 169 16.04 -4.04 8.99
CA TYR A 169 14.72 -3.61 9.42
C TYR A 169 13.70 -4.72 9.14
N GLU A 170 12.61 -4.68 9.87
CA GLU A 170 11.51 -5.62 9.78
C GLU A 170 10.22 -4.86 9.45
N SER A 171 9.54 -5.25 8.39
CA SER A 171 8.24 -4.70 8.03
C SER A 171 7.15 -5.27 8.94
N VAL A 172 6.41 -4.40 9.60
CA VAL A 172 5.44 -4.78 10.62
C VAL A 172 4.01 -4.57 10.13
N GLU A 173 3.75 -3.44 9.47
CA GLU A 173 2.39 -3.05 9.06
C GLU A 173 2.44 -2.07 7.89
N VAL A 174 1.44 -2.19 7.00
CA VAL A 174 1.16 -1.16 6.00
C VAL A 174 -0.33 -0.85 6.02
N GLN A 175 -0.69 0.41 5.85
CA GLN A 175 -2.07 0.85 5.76
C GLN A 175 -2.19 1.90 4.67
N PHE A 176 -3.09 1.66 3.72
CA PHE A 176 -3.54 2.65 2.73
C PHE A 176 -4.91 3.16 3.16
N LYS A 177 -5.04 4.44 3.37
CA LYS A 177 -6.30 5.05 3.80
C LYS A 177 -6.35 6.54 3.50
N ASP A 178 -7.45 7.01 2.95
CA ASP A 178 -7.76 8.43 2.75
C ASP A 178 -6.65 9.22 2.02
N GLY A 179 -6.02 8.60 1.00
CA GLY A 179 -4.92 9.20 0.25
C GLY A 179 -3.58 9.23 0.99
N GLN A 180 -3.47 8.49 2.07
CA GLN A 180 -2.25 8.37 2.87
C GLN A 180 -1.79 6.91 2.92
N VAL A 181 -0.48 6.70 2.91
CA VAL A 181 0.14 5.41 3.23
C VAL A 181 0.92 5.56 4.55
N ARG A 182 0.65 4.66 5.47
CA ARG A 182 1.40 4.52 6.72
C ARG A 182 2.13 3.19 6.69
N TYR A 183 3.45 3.26 6.74
CA TYR A 183 4.32 2.09 6.70
C TYR A 183 5.13 2.00 7.97
N ARG A 184 4.88 0.98 8.77
CA ARG A 184 5.54 0.75 10.05
C ARG A 184 6.59 -0.33 9.90
N VAL A 185 7.78 -0.03 10.41
CA VAL A 185 8.91 -0.95 10.46
C VAL A 185 9.58 -0.90 11.84
N ASN A 186 10.25 -1.98 12.21
CA ASN A 186 11.26 -1.96 13.27
C ASN A 186 12.61 -1.71 12.59
N ALA A 187 13.19 -0.55 12.80
CA ALA A 187 14.46 -0.16 12.18
C ALA A 187 15.55 0.01 13.24
N THR A 188 16.77 -0.33 12.85
CA THR A 188 17.95 -0.18 13.69
C THR A 188 18.72 1.08 13.27
N PHE A 189 19.11 1.88 14.25
CA PHE A 189 19.86 3.11 14.10
C PHE A 189 21.10 3.09 15.01
N TYR A 190 22.14 3.80 14.62
CA TYR A 190 23.24 4.08 15.52
C TYR A 190 22.98 5.39 16.27
N ASP A 191 22.98 5.32 17.59
CA ASP A 191 22.82 6.46 18.50
C ASP A 191 24.18 6.94 18.95
N PHE A 192 24.63 8.09 18.47
CA PHE A 192 25.92 8.65 18.81
C PHE A 192 26.07 9.00 20.30
N ALA A 193 24.96 9.38 20.92
CA ALA A 193 24.98 9.72 22.34
C ALA A 193 25.15 8.48 23.25
N ARG A 194 24.69 7.31 22.80
CA ARG A 194 24.86 6.03 23.50
C ARG A 194 26.08 5.27 23.02
N LYS A 195 26.57 5.59 21.85
CA LYS A 195 27.60 4.85 21.10
C LYS A 195 27.20 3.39 20.88
N ASP A 196 25.93 3.15 20.55
CA ASP A 196 25.38 1.83 20.39
C ASP A 196 24.21 1.83 19.39
N TYR A 197 23.84 0.65 18.92
CA TYR A 197 22.70 0.45 18.05
C TYR A 197 21.40 0.38 18.85
N VAL A 198 20.38 1.05 18.37
CA VAL A 198 19.03 1.03 18.95
C VAL A 198 18.02 0.61 17.87
N THR A 199 17.15 -0.31 18.21
CA THR A 199 16.04 -0.73 17.36
C THR A 199 14.74 -0.17 17.90
N CYS A 200 13.98 0.50 17.02
CA CYS A 200 12.71 1.06 17.43
C CYS A 200 11.66 1.00 16.31
N PRO A 201 10.36 0.93 16.68
CA PRO A 201 9.29 1.00 15.71
C PRO A 201 9.14 2.43 15.19
N VAL A 202 9.22 2.58 13.87
CA VAL A 202 9.05 3.83 13.16
C VAL A 202 7.90 3.69 12.18
N THR A 203 7.03 4.69 12.09
CA THR A 203 5.98 4.77 11.07
C THR A 203 6.32 5.88 10.10
N PHE A 204 6.61 5.52 8.86
CA PHE A 204 6.77 6.46 7.75
C PHE A 204 5.40 6.82 7.19
N ILE A 205 5.19 8.11 6.92
CA ILE A 205 3.92 8.67 6.45
C ILE A 205 4.14 9.25 5.07
N PHE A 206 3.30 8.81 4.13
CA PHE A 206 3.30 9.29 2.76
C PHE A 206 1.90 9.78 2.40
N GLU A 207 1.83 10.83 1.58
CA GLU A 207 0.57 11.38 1.08
C GLU A 207 0.56 11.36 -0.44
N ARG A 208 -0.61 11.16 -1.01
CA ARG A 208 -0.80 11.14 -2.45
C ARG A 208 -0.37 12.47 -3.07
N GLU A 209 0.36 12.38 -4.19
CA GLU A 209 0.76 13.50 -5.02
C GLU A 209 -0.45 14.22 -5.66
#